data_879aadfa6ede35ecaeea688330448b97
#
_entry.id   879aadfa6ede35ecaeea688330448b97
#
_cell.length_a   1.000
_cell.length_b   1.000
_cell.length_c   1.000
_cell.angle_alpha   90.00
_cell.angle_beta   90.00
_cell.angle_gamma   90.00
#
_symmetry.space_group_name_H-M   'P 1'
#
loop_
_entity.id
_entity.type
_entity.pdbx_description
1 polymer ?
#
loop_
_entity_poly.entity_id
_entity_poly.type
_entity_poly.pdbx_seq_one_letter_code
_entity_poly.pdbx_strand_id
1 'polypeptide(L)'
;VQRADRLPDDVKLVVAADTRRAVRQHASTVVIFFATTVVAGLGVATTGSVVWLVLGLLCLAGVVLELLLIRAQAAFGPLLAADDEHVWVRAGGFAAPRSVRLAWPEITAVTLHLWHGRRGTTARYLSFDLTDEATAALEADTRLARRARRLTATFGSPLAVAEQKERVLDDALRVLRDLAPDDVRFAQKT
;
A
#
# COMPACT_ATOMS: atom_id res chain seq x y z
N VAL A 1 4.92 7.76 16.83
CA VAL A 1 4.19 7.47 15.56
C VAL A 1 3.24 8.61 15.25
N GLN A 2 3.45 9.32 14.16
CA GLN A 2 2.59 10.40 13.71
C GLN A 2 2.00 10.10 12.33
N ARG A 3 0.77 10.54 12.10
CA ARG A 3 0.18 10.50 10.77
C ARG A 3 0.79 11.61 9.93
N ALA A 4 1.32 11.28 8.75
CA ALA A 4 1.88 12.24 7.82
C ALA A 4 1.09 12.25 6.52
N ASP A 5 0.48 13.38 6.19
CA ASP A 5 -0.27 13.56 4.95
C ASP A 5 0.61 14.17 3.83
N ARG A 6 1.80 14.71 4.17
CA ARG A 6 2.77 15.28 3.22
C ARG A 6 4.19 14.90 3.60
N LEU A 7 5.03 14.72 2.57
CA LEU A 7 6.47 14.58 2.73
C LEU A 7 7.11 15.96 2.77
N PRO A 8 8.18 16.14 3.55
CA PRO A 8 9.07 17.30 3.42
C PRO A 8 9.75 17.31 2.04
N ASP A 9 10.21 18.49 1.60
CA ASP A 9 10.87 18.64 0.30
C ASP A 9 12.33 18.15 0.31
N ASP A 10 12.91 17.91 1.49
CA ASP A 10 14.31 17.54 1.75
C ASP A 10 14.53 16.04 1.99
N VAL A 11 13.56 15.21 1.66
CA VAL A 11 13.64 13.76 1.84
C VAL A 11 14.73 13.14 0.96
N LYS A 12 15.65 12.37 1.56
CA LYS A 12 16.81 11.75 0.88
C LYS A 12 16.47 10.47 0.13
N LEU A 13 15.48 9.72 0.62
CA LEU A 13 14.98 8.50 -0.01
C LEU A 13 13.51 8.63 -0.33
N VAL A 14 13.13 8.36 -1.57
CA VAL A 14 11.72 8.25 -1.99
C VAL A 14 11.51 7.01 -2.85
N VAL A 15 10.77 6.04 -2.33
CA VAL A 15 10.30 4.89 -3.08
C VAL A 15 8.88 5.16 -3.55
N ALA A 16 8.73 5.54 -4.80
CA ALA A 16 7.44 5.84 -5.39
C ALA A 16 6.54 4.59 -5.49
N ALA A 17 5.24 4.77 -5.28
CA ALA A 17 4.26 3.74 -5.59
C ALA A 17 4.16 3.54 -7.11
N ASP A 18 4.09 2.29 -7.57
CA ASP A 18 3.83 2.00 -8.99
C ASP A 18 2.34 2.21 -9.32
N THR A 19 1.98 3.47 -9.53
CA THR A 19 0.63 3.85 -9.93
C THR A 19 0.25 3.27 -11.30
N ARG A 20 1.22 3.05 -12.20
CA ARG A 20 0.98 2.46 -13.53
C ARG A 20 0.49 1.01 -13.40
N ARG A 21 1.08 0.24 -12.49
CA ARG A 21 0.64 -1.13 -12.21
C ARG A 21 -0.77 -1.15 -11.65
N ALA A 22 -1.06 -0.26 -10.69
CA ALA A 22 -2.39 -0.12 -10.11
C ALA A 22 -3.43 0.26 -11.19
N VAL A 23 -3.14 1.27 -12.01
CA VAL A 23 -4.02 1.67 -13.12
C VAL A 23 -4.23 0.52 -14.10
N ARG A 24 -3.17 -0.19 -14.50
CA ARG A 24 -3.28 -1.33 -15.45
C ARG A 24 -4.13 -2.47 -14.87
N GLN A 25 -3.97 -2.75 -13.57
CA GLN A 25 -4.72 -3.82 -12.89
C GLN A 25 -6.22 -3.49 -12.82
N HIS A 26 -6.58 -2.22 -12.64
CA HIS A 26 -7.97 -1.78 -12.57
C HIS A 26 -8.57 -1.41 -13.93
N ALA A 27 -7.74 -1.08 -14.93
CA ALA A 27 -8.21 -0.68 -16.26
C ALA A 27 -9.06 -1.75 -16.93
N SER A 28 -8.67 -3.03 -16.82
CA SER A 28 -9.47 -4.14 -17.37
C SER A 28 -10.84 -4.26 -16.73
N THR A 29 -10.91 -4.09 -15.39
CA THR A 29 -12.18 -4.14 -14.65
C THR A 29 -13.09 -2.96 -15.03
N VAL A 30 -12.52 -1.75 -15.15
CA VAL A 30 -13.26 -0.56 -15.62
C VAL A 30 -13.82 -0.79 -17.02
N VAL A 31 -13.02 -1.33 -17.95
CA VAL A 31 -13.46 -1.60 -19.33
C VAL A 31 -14.60 -2.63 -19.35
N ILE A 32 -14.50 -3.70 -18.55
CA ILE A 32 -15.56 -4.72 -18.46
C ILE A 32 -16.85 -4.10 -17.92
N PHE A 33 -16.81 -3.38 -16.80
CA PHE A 33 -17.99 -2.73 -16.23
C PHE A 33 -18.60 -1.71 -17.19
N PHE A 34 -17.76 -0.92 -17.88
CA PHE A 34 -18.23 0.06 -18.85
C PHE A 34 -18.94 -0.62 -20.05
N ALA A 35 -18.33 -1.67 -20.63
CA ALA A 35 -18.93 -2.43 -21.71
C ALA A 35 -20.26 -3.06 -21.29
N THR A 36 -20.33 -3.65 -20.09
CA THR A 36 -21.56 -4.21 -19.55
C THR A 36 -22.63 -3.14 -19.33
N THR A 37 -22.25 -1.93 -18.90
CA THR A 37 -23.18 -0.80 -18.75
C THR A 37 -23.80 -0.41 -20.11
N VAL A 38 -22.98 -0.37 -21.17
CA VAL A 38 -23.45 -0.06 -22.53
C VAL A 38 -24.44 -1.15 -23.03
N VAL A 39 -24.09 -2.43 -22.84
CA VAL A 39 -24.97 -3.55 -23.21
C VAL A 39 -26.29 -3.50 -22.43
N ALA A 40 -26.23 -3.20 -21.13
CA ALA A 40 -27.42 -3.06 -20.31
C ALA A 40 -28.30 -1.89 -20.78
N GLY A 41 -27.69 -0.74 -21.16
CA GLY A 41 -28.42 0.38 -21.76
C GLY A 41 -29.15 0.03 -23.04
N LEU A 42 -28.51 -0.73 -23.93
CA LEU A 42 -29.16 -1.25 -25.13
C LEU A 42 -30.30 -2.24 -24.81
N GLY A 43 -30.10 -3.11 -23.80
CA GLY A 43 -31.12 -4.02 -23.32
C GLY A 43 -32.36 -3.28 -22.78
N VAL A 44 -32.19 -2.19 -22.04
CA VAL A 44 -33.30 -1.34 -21.59
C VAL A 44 -34.01 -0.72 -22.79
N ALA A 45 -33.26 -0.17 -23.76
CA ALA A 45 -33.83 0.50 -24.92
C ALA A 45 -34.64 -0.45 -25.81
N THR A 46 -34.24 -1.73 -25.91
CA THR A 46 -34.90 -2.72 -26.80
C THR A 46 -36.03 -3.50 -26.13
N THR A 47 -35.91 -3.77 -24.81
CA THR A 47 -36.86 -4.66 -24.12
C THR A 47 -37.72 -3.93 -23.06
N GLY A 48 -37.34 -2.72 -22.65
CA GLY A 48 -37.96 -1.99 -21.55
C GLY A 48 -37.83 -2.67 -20.18
N SER A 49 -36.98 -3.71 -20.06
CA SER A 49 -36.89 -4.55 -18.87
C SER A 49 -36.15 -3.87 -17.74
N VAL A 50 -36.76 -3.85 -16.55
CA VAL A 50 -36.18 -3.32 -15.30
C VAL A 50 -34.88 -4.05 -14.91
N VAL A 51 -34.74 -5.33 -15.28
CA VAL A 51 -33.54 -6.12 -14.99
C VAL A 51 -32.29 -5.48 -15.64
N TRP A 52 -32.41 -5.04 -16.89
CA TRP A 52 -31.32 -4.37 -17.59
C TRP A 52 -30.97 -3.01 -16.97
N LEU A 53 -31.99 -2.28 -16.49
CA LEU A 53 -31.81 -1.02 -15.79
C LEU A 53 -31.00 -1.23 -14.49
N VAL A 54 -31.39 -2.21 -13.67
CA VAL A 54 -30.69 -2.53 -12.42
C VAL A 54 -29.25 -2.98 -12.70
N LEU A 55 -29.03 -3.84 -13.69
CA LEU A 55 -27.70 -4.28 -14.07
C LEU A 55 -26.81 -3.11 -14.50
N GLY A 56 -27.36 -2.23 -15.36
CA GLY A 56 -26.63 -1.02 -15.81
C GLY A 56 -26.22 -0.11 -14.66
N LEU A 57 -27.12 0.14 -13.70
CA LEU A 57 -26.84 0.94 -12.53
C LEU A 57 -25.76 0.32 -11.62
N LEU A 58 -25.80 -1.00 -11.42
CA LEU A 58 -24.78 -1.71 -10.64
C LEU A 58 -23.39 -1.65 -11.31
N CYS A 59 -23.33 -1.84 -12.63
CA CYS A 59 -22.09 -1.74 -13.38
C CYS A 59 -21.54 -0.29 -13.37
N LEU A 60 -22.40 0.71 -13.51
CA LEU A 60 -22.01 2.12 -13.41
C LEU A 60 -21.44 2.46 -12.02
N ALA A 61 -22.08 1.96 -10.96
CA ALA A 61 -21.57 2.11 -9.60
C ALA A 61 -20.20 1.43 -9.45
N GLY A 62 -20.00 0.27 -10.08
CA GLY A 62 -18.70 -0.42 -10.17
C GLY A 62 -17.63 0.43 -10.85
N VAL A 63 -17.93 1.05 -11.98
CA VAL A 63 -17.01 1.99 -12.68
C VAL A 63 -16.61 3.14 -11.76
N VAL A 64 -17.58 3.79 -11.13
CA VAL A 64 -17.33 4.91 -10.22
C VAL A 64 -16.45 4.49 -9.05
N LEU A 65 -16.74 3.34 -8.43
CA LEU A 65 -15.95 2.80 -7.33
C LEU A 65 -14.48 2.53 -7.75
N GLU A 66 -14.26 1.90 -8.91
CA GLU A 66 -12.93 1.62 -9.44
C GLU A 66 -12.14 2.91 -9.72
N LEU A 67 -12.78 3.92 -10.31
CA LEU A 67 -12.17 5.23 -10.55
C LEU A 67 -11.79 5.93 -9.23
N LEU A 68 -12.65 5.87 -8.22
CA LEU A 68 -12.35 6.41 -6.90
C LEU A 68 -11.17 5.67 -6.24
N LEU A 69 -11.08 4.36 -6.39
CA LEU A 69 -9.97 3.55 -5.88
C LEU A 69 -8.65 3.89 -6.59
N ILE A 70 -8.66 4.04 -7.92
CA ILE A 70 -7.50 4.48 -8.70
C ILE A 70 -7.04 5.85 -8.23
N ARG A 71 -7.98 6.81 -8.10
CA ARG A 71 -7.68 8.16 -7.63
C ARG A 71 -7.13 8.17 -6.20
N ALA A 72 -7.73 7.38 -5.30
CA ALA A 72 -7.24 7.22 -3.94
C ALA A 72 -5.81 6.69 -3.93
N GLN A 73 -5.48 5.70 -4.74
CA GLN A 73 -4.10 5.18 -4.84
C GLN A 73 -3.10 6.18 -5.42
N ALA A 74 -3.51 6.94 -6.44
CA ALA A 74 -2.65 7.96 -7.05
C ALA A 74 -2.38 9.15 -6.11
N ALA A 75 -3.34 9.49 -5.25
CA ALA A 75 -3.24 10.60 -4.30
C ALA A 75 -2.35 10.31 -3.09
N PHE A 76 -1.99 9.06 -2.87
CA PHE A 76 -1.26 8.65 -1.67
C PHE A 76 0.24 8.51 -1.92
N GLY A 77 0.98 9.54 -1.98
CA GLY A 77 2.43 9.62 -1.80
C GLY A 77 3.29 8.35 -1.97
N PRO A 78 4.54 8.37 -1.63
CA PRO A 78 5.43 7.23 -1.82
C PRO A 78 5.08 6.05 -0.90
N LEU A 79 5.58 4.88 -1.27
CA LEU A 79 5.49 3.66 -0.45
C LEU A 79 6.36 3.75 0.80
N LEU A 80 7.53 4.34 0.62
CA LEU A 80 8.56 4.50 1.63
C LEU A 80 9.31 5.79 1.32
N ALA A 81 9.62 6.54 2.34
CA ALA A 81 10.50 7.70 2.26
C ALA A 81 11.32 7.81 3.54
N ALA A 82 12.50 8.40 3.48
CA ALA A 82 13.35 8.59 4.66
C ALA A 82 14.23 9.83 4.54
N ASP A 83 14.53 10.42 5.69
CA ASP A 83 15.56 11.42 5.89
C ASP A 83 16.43 11.05 7.13
N ASP A 84 17.26 11.96 7.61
CA ASP A 84 18.15 11.72 8.75
C ASP A 84 17.40 11.57 10.09
N GLU A 85 16.16 12.02 10.19
CA GLU A 85 15.39 12.02 11.44
C GLU A 85 14.24 11.04 11.42
N HIS A 86 13.65 10.79 10.24
CA HIS A 86 12.38 10.09 10.12
C HIS A 86 12.30 9.14 8.94
N VAL A 87 11.42 8.16 9.09
CA VAL A 87 11.01 7.24 8.04
C VAL A 87 9.50 7.32 7.84
N TRP A 88 9.04 7.50 6.63
CA TRP A 88 7.63 7.47 6.25
C TRP A 88 7.32 6.13 5.60
N VAL A 89 6.43 5.39 6.20
CA VAL A 89 6.02 4.06 5.73
C VAL A 89 4.54 4.11 5.34
N ARG A 90 4.24 3.67 4.13
CA ARG A 90 2.84 3.53 3.71
C ARG A 90 2.18 2.37 4.44
N ALA A 91 1.33 2.70 5.39
CA ALA A 91 0.49 1.78 6.14
C ALA A 91 -0.97 1.90 5.64
N GLY A 92 -1.82 0.99 6.09
CA GLY A 92 -3.22 1.00 5.69
C GLY A 92 -3.53 0.05 4.52
N GLY A 93 -4.81 -0.18 4.28
CA GLY A 93 -5.31 -1.02 3.20
C GLY A 93 -5.45 -0.27 1.89
N PHE A 94 -5.85 -1.01 0.85
CA PHE A 94 -6.08 -0.49 -0.49
C PHE A 94 -7.10 0.67 -0.54
N ALA A 95 -8.19 0.55 0.22
CA ALA A 95 -9.26 1.54 0.24
C ALA A 95 -8.99 2.77 1.13
N ALA A 96 -8.02 2.67 2.05
CA ALA A 96 -7.67 3.76 2.97
C ALA A 96 -6.16 3.73 3.27
N PRO A 97 -5.32 3.99 2.27
CA PRO A 97 -3.88 4.07 2.48
C PRO A 97 -3.56 5.26 3.39
N ARG A 98 -2.53 5.11 4.20
CA ARG A 98 -2.05 6.14 5.12
C ARG A 98 -0.54 6.08 5.16
N SER A 99 0.10 7.20 5.34
CA SER A 99 1.52 7.25 5.67
C SER A 99 1.69 7.43 7.17
N VAL A 100 2.55 6.59 7.74
CA VAL A 100 2.96 6.65 9.13
C VAL A 100 4.36 7.22 9.15
N ARG A 101 4.58 8.27 9.91
CA ARG A 101 5.89 8.86 10.18
C ARG A 101 6.44 8.23 11.45
N LEU A 102 7.63 7.70 11.37
CA LEU A 102 8.38 7.11 12.46
C LEU A 102 9.67 7.91 12.66
N ALA A 103 10.02 8.24 13.87
CA ALA A 103 11.37 8.71 14.16
C ALA A 103 12.33 7.51 14.21
N TRP A 104 13.59 7.68 13.84
CA TRP A 104 14.58 6.59 13.89
C TRP A 104 14.64 5.88 15.24
N PRO A 105 14.60 6.57 16.40
CA PRO A 105 14.58 5.91 17.72
C PRO A 105 13.35 5.03 17.98
N GLU A 106 12.29 5.14 17.19
CA GLU A 106 11.10 4.27 17.27
C GLU A 106 11.30 2.95 16.52
N ILE A 107 12.37 2.81 15.72
CA ILE A 107 12.66 1.65 14.87
C ILE A 107 13.80 0.84 15.48
N THR A 108 13.58 -0.42 15.81
CA THR A 108 14.60 -1.31 16.39
C THR A 108 15.29 -2.17 15.36
N ALA A 109 14.58 -2.53 14.27
CA ALA A 109 15.18 -3.26 13.16
C ALA A 109 14.43 -3.04 11.84
N VAL A 110 15.16 -3.18 10.74
CA VAL A 110 14.64 -3.19 9.37
C VAL A 110 15.04 -4.50 8.71
N THR A 111 14.06 -5.29 8.29
CA THR A 111 14.32 -6.63 7.73
C THR A 111 13.73 -6.77 6.33
N LEU A 112 14.56 -7.19 5.38
CA LEU A 112 14.10 -7.57 4.04
C LEU A 112 13.74 -9.06 4.05
N HIS A 113 12.48 -9.37 3.79
CA HIS A 113 11.96 -10.75 3.69
C HIS A 113 11.76 -11.15 2.25
N LEU A 114 12.22 -12.35 1.91
CA LEU A 114 11.85 -13.04 0.69
C LEU A 114 10.73 -14.03 1.02
N TRP A 115 9.51 -13.71 0.60
CA TRP A 115 8.35 -14.57 0.84
C TRP A 115 8.05 -15.42 -0.39
N HIS A 116 7.94 -16.73 -0.18
CA HIS A 116 7.57 -17.68 -1.21
C HIS A 116 6.08 -18.03 -1.06
N GLY A 117 5.26 -17.51 -1.98
CA GLY A 117 3.83 -17.76 -2.01
C GLY A 117 3.47 -19.10 -2.62
N ARG A 118 2.22 -19.47 -2.48
CA ARG A 118 1.66 -20.62 -3.18
C ARG A 118 1.76 -20.40 -4.70
N ARG A 119 2.02 -21.45 -5.47
CA ARG A 119 2.19 -21.44 -6.95
C ARG A 119 3.49 -20.78 -7.45
N GLY A 120 4.56 -20.80 -6.64
CA GLY A 120 5.86 -20.30 -7.07
C GLY A 120 5.97 -18.77 -7.19
N THR A 121 4.99 -18.03 -6.67
CA THR A 121 5.10 -16.58 -6.62
C THR A 121 6.09 -16.17 -5.53
N THR A 122 7.05 -15.32 -5.88
CA THR A 122 7.98 -14.71 -4.93
C THR A 122 7.58 -13.25 -4.73
N ALA A 123 7.55 -12.82 -3.48
CA ALA A 123 7.34 -11.43 -3.14
C ALA A 123 8.36 -10.99 -2.09
N ARG A 124 8.84 -9.76 -2.20
CA ARG A 124 9.80 -9.18 -1.26
C ARG A 124 9.09 -8.13 -0.43
N TYR A 125 9.41 -8.12 0.85
CA TYR A 125 8.83 -7.19 1.82
C TYR A 125 9.93 -6.59 2.68
N LEU A 126 9.87 -5.30 2.88
CA LEU A 126 10.67 -4.60 3.87
C LEU A 126 9.82 -4.38 5.11
N SER A 127 10.18 -4.99 6.22
CA SER A 127 9.48 -4.86 7.49
C SER A 127 10.25 -3.98 8.47
N PHE A 128 9.51 -3.32 9.35
CA PHE A 128 10.03 -2.42 10.38
C PHE A 128 9.59 -2.93 11.74
N ASP A 129 10.56 -3.37 12.54
CA ASP A 129 10.35 -3.68 13.95
C ASP A 129 10.40 -2.39 14.74
N LEU A 130 9.41 -2.18 15.58
CA LEU A 130 9.24 -0.96 16.33
C LEU A 130 9.50 -1.20 17.82
N THR A 131 9.75 -0.13 18.55
CA THR A 131 9.71 -0.17 20.01
C THR A 131 8.30 -0.53 20.51
N ASP A 132 8.19 -1.00 21.75
CA ASP A 132 6.89 -1.35 22.34
C ASP A 132 5.94 -0.15 22.38
N GLU A 133 6.48 1.05 22.68
CA GLU A 133 5.72 2.30 22.71
C GLU A 133 5.19 2.68 21.33
N ALA A 134 6.03 2.59 20.31
CA ALA A 134 5.63 2.89 18.93
C ALA A 134 4.61 1.86 18.41
N THR A 135 4.77 0.59 18.77
CA THR A 135 3.81 -0.47 18.44
C THR A 135 2.46 -0.22 19.11
N ALA A 136 2.44 0.12 20.39
CA ALA A 136 1.22 0.45 21.12
C ALA A 136 0.51 1.67 20.51
N ALA A 137 1.26 2.71 20.13
CA ALA A 137 0.73 3.90 19.47
C ALA A 137 0.12 3.57 18.10
N LEU A 138 0.74 2.66 17.34
CA LEU A 138 0.22 2.19 16.06
C LEU A 138 -1.09 1.36 16.23
N GLU A 139 -1.16 0.54 17.27
CA GLU A 139 -2.33 -0.28 17.58
C GLU A 139 -3.49 0.52 18.18
N ALA A 140 -3.24 1.68 18.75
CA ALA A 140 -4.27 2.61 19.20
C ALA A 140 -5.07 3.21 18.02
N ASP A 141 -4.50 3.31 16.81
CA ASP A 141 -5.26 3.66 15.60
C ASP A 141 -6.06 2.44 15.12
N THR A 142 -7.36 2.46 15.41
CA THR A 142 -8.30 1.36 15.07
C THR A 142 -8.26 0.92 13.61
N ARG A 143 -7.86 1.80 12.68
CA ARG A 143 -7.77 1.51 11.24
C ARG A 143 -6.46 0.82 10.87
N LEU A 144 -5.39 1.08 11.61
CA LEU A 144 -4.08 0.47 11.43
C LEU A 144 -3.92 -0.82 12.22
N ALA A 145 -4.53 -0.92 13.41
CA ALA A 145 -4.40 -2.04 14.35
C ALA A 145 -4.65 -3.42 13.72
N ARG A 146 -5.71 -3.55 12.90
CA ARG A 146 -6.00 -4.83 12.24
C ARG A 146 -4.89 -5.25 11.26
N ARG A 147 -4.33 -4.29 10.52
CA ARG A 147 -3.25 -4.55 9.58
C ARG A 147 -1.94 -4.82 10.31
N ALA A 148 -1.61 -4.02 11.32
CA ALA A 148 -0.43 -4.22 12.15
C ALA A 148 -0.41 -5.64 12.72
N ARG A 149 -1.50 -6.09 13.35
CA ARG A 149 -1.61 -7.48 13.88
C ARG A 149 -1.43 -8.55 12.82
N ARG A 150 -1.97 -8.38 11.61
CA ARG A 150 -1.75 -9.33 10.49
C ARG A 150 -0.30 -9.37 10.05
N LEU A 151 0.35 -8.21 9.93
CA LEU A 151 1.75 -8.12 9.54
C LEU A 151 2.66 -8.72 10.63
N THR A 152 2.37 -8.46 11.90
CA THR A 152 3.07 -9.07 13.03
C THR A 152 2.95 -10.60 13.00
N ALA A 153 1.76 -11.13 12.73
CA ALA A 153 1.56 -12.58 12.61
C ALA A 153 2.30 -13.20 11.42
N THR A 154 2.56 -12.43 10.35
CA THR A 154 3.19 -12.93 9.11
C THR A 154 4.70 -12.72 9.10
N PHE A 155 5.18 -11.56 9.53
CA PHE A 155 6.57 -11.12 9.42
C PHE A 155 7.24 -10.89 10.78
N GLY A 156 6.50 -10.96 11.88
CA GLY A 156 6.96 -10.58 13.22
C GLY A 156 6.99 -9.07 13.46
N SER A 157 6.58 -8.26 12.48
CA SER A 157 6.71 -6.80 12.49
C SER A 157 5.38 -6.13 12.19
N PRO A 158 5.01 -5.03 12.89
CA PRO A 158 3.70 -4.38 12.72
C PRO A 158 3.58 -3.57 11.42
N LEU A 159 4.70 -3.23 10.78
CA LEU A 159 4.74 -2.50 9.52
C LEU A 159 5.56 -3.25 8.48
N ALA A 160 5.05 -3.33 7.26
CA ALA A 160 5.78 -3.87 6.13
C ALA A 160 5.34 -3.23 4.82
N VAL A 161 6.31 -3.05 3.91
CA VAL A 161 6.14 -2.54 2.56
C VAL A 161 6.44 -3.64 1.56
N ALA A 162 5.50 -3.92 0.66
CA ALA A 162 5.69 -4.89 -0.40
C ALA A 162 6.45 -4.27 -1.58
N GLU A 163 7.36 -5.04 -2.19
CA GLU A 163 8.04 -4.65 -3.42
C GLU A 163 7.03 -4.58 -4.57
N GLN A 164 7.01 -3.45 -5.25
CA GLN A 164 6.16 -3.24 -6.42
C GLN A 164 6.95 -3.33 -7.74
N LYS A 165 8.23 -3.03 -7.69
CA LYS A 165 9.15 -3.06 -8.83
C LYS A 165 10.43 -3.76 -8.40
N GLU A 166 10.96 -4.61 -9.26
CA GLU A 166 12.13 -5.43 -9.00
C GLU A 166 13.34 -4.60 -8.50
N ARG A 167 13.97 -5.09 -7.42
CA ARG A 167 15.16 -4.54 -6.76
C ARG A 167 15.04 -3.16 -6.09
N VAL A 168 13.88 -2.52 -6.13
CA VAL A 168 13.71 -1.20 -5.50
C VAL A 168 13.90 -1.26 -3.97
N LEU A 169 13.52 -2.38 -3.33
CA LEU A 169 13.70 -2.55 -1.90
C LEU A 169 15.15 -2.84 -1.51
N ASP A 170 15.99 -3.41 -2.40
CA ASP A 170 17.43 -3.58 -2.13
C ASP A 170 18.14 -2.22 -2.09
N ASP A 171 17.82 -1.36 -3.06
CA ASP A 171 18.38 -0.02 -3.12
C ASP A 171 17.87 0.82 -1.93
N ALA A 172 16.57 0.71 -1.61
CA ALA A 172 16.00 1.36 -0.44
C ALA A 172 16.66 0.91 0.86
N LEU A 173 16.89 -0.41 1.03
CA LEU A 173 17.55 -0.95 2.22
C LEU A 173 18.98 -0.41 2.38
N ARG A 174 19.71 -0.23 1.27
CA ARG A 174 21.07 0.34 1.28
C ARG A 174 21.03 1.79 1.77
N VAL A 175 20.17 2.62 1.18
CA VAL A 175 20.04 4.02 1.58
C VAL A 175 19.52 4.16 3.02
N LEU A 176 18.56 3.33 3.44
CA LEU A 176 18.10 3.33 4.83
C LEU A 176 19.22 2.99 5.82
N ARG A 177 20.14 2.08 5.45
CA ARG A 177 21.31 1.74 6.28
C ARG A 177 22.28 2.90 6.41
N ASP A 178 22.43 3.71 5.35
CA ASP A 178 23.32 4.88 5.36
C ASP A 178 22.72 6.06 6.14
N LEU A 179 21.38 6.12 6.29
CA LEU A 179 20.66 7.17 7.01
C LEU A 179 20.37 6.80 8.47
N ALA A 180 20.30 5.51 8.79
CA ALA A 180 19.91 5.06 10.12
C ALA A 180 21.02 5.26 11.15
N PRO A 181 20.67 5.54 12.41
CA PRO A 181 21.60 5.45 13.52
C PRO A 181 22.17 4.02 13.70
N ASP A 182 23.33 3.91 14.35
CA ASP A 182 24.06 2.65 14.53
C ASP A 182 23.31 1.59 15.37
N ASP A 183 22.32 2.00 16.13
CA ASP A 183 21.50 1.13 16.99
C ASP A 183 20.38 0.41 16.23
N VAL A 184 20.07 0.82 15.00
CA VAL A 184 19.09 0.15 14.15
C VAL A 184 19.69 -1.08 13.47
N ARG A 185 19.12 -2.24 13.73
CA ARG A 185 19.58 -3.52 13.14
C ARG A 185 19.03 -3.72 11.74
N PHE A 186 19.89 -4.14 10.82
CA PHE A 186 19.50 -4.49 9.45
C PHE A 186 19.69 -5.98 9.20
N ALA A 187 18.66 -6.67 8.70
CA ALA A 187 18.69 -8.08 8.39
C ALA A 187 18.05 -8.40 7.04
N GLN A 188 18.45 -9.55 6.48
CA GLN A 188 17.81 -10.14 5.31
C GLN A 188 17.44 -11.58 5.65
N LYS A 189 16.17 -11.94 5.49
CA LYS A 189 15.64 -13.29 5.73
C LYS A 189 15.16 -13.87 4.39
N THR A 190 15.67 -15.03 4.07
CA THR A 190 15.31 -15.84 2.90
C THR A 190 14.38 -16.97 3.29
#